data_140521104b133635d21b066d1168b3d3
#
_entry.id   140521104b133635d21b066d1168b3d3
#
_cell.length_a   1.000
_cell.length_b   1.000
_cell.length_c   1.000
_cell.angle_alpha   90.00
_cell.angle_beta   90.00
_cell.angle_gamma   90.00
#
_symmetry.space_group_name_H-M   'P 1'
#
loop_
_entity.id
_entity.type
_entity.pdbx_description
1 polymer ?
#
loop_
_entity_poly.entity_id
_entity_poly.type
_entity_poly.pdbx_seq_one_letter_code
_entity_poly.pdbx_strand_id
1 'polypeptide(L)'
;MVYLARLEYTEKYIDNVRKFAPQAKIIYDTVDLHYLREQREAKLKNSLELAEKATQTKERELALMTKADCTLVVSMMEKQMLEKENPHLQNIEFFNMPRDIYGTNKGFEDRKNILFIGGFQHPPNVDAVLYFVQDIFPLIKEKVNDIKFFVIGSNAPEEILTLSSDDVIITGHVRDISEYFNSCKISVAPLRYGAGIKGKILTSFSYGLPVVATTIAAEGMGIQDGYDVLIGHTSESFAQKVASLYLDNKLWSKISQNSLETISSKYSMEAVTNKFDELLRNISVS
;
A
#
# COMPACT_ATOMS: atom_id res chain seq x y z
N MET A 1 17.22 20.28 -11.62
CA MET A 1 16.37 19.07 -11.58
C MET A 1 14.98 19.44 -11.14
N VAL A 2 13.95 18.85 -11.74
CA VAL A 2 12.53 19.07 -11.38
C VAL A 2 11.92 17.70 -11.07
N TYR A 3 11.23 17.60 -9.91
CA TYR A 3 10.55 16.39 -9.45
C TYR A 3 9.04 16.61 -9.56
N LEU A 4 8.37 15.78 -10.35
CA LEU A 4 6.93 15.81 -10.58
C LEU A 4 6.32 14.50 -10.10
N ALA A 5 5.35 14.56 -9.21
CA ALA A 5 4.72 13.38 -8.64
C ALA A 5 3.25 13.27 -9.06
N ARG A 6 2.81 12.08 -9.38
CA ARG A 6 1.47 11.69 -9.84
C ARG A 6 1.14 12.18 -11.25
N LEU A 7 0.28 11.41 -11.91
CA LEU A 7 -0.17 11.62 -13.28
C LEU A 7 -0.67 13.07 -13.52
N GLU A 8 -1.64 13.53 -12.74
CA GLU A 8 -2.33 14.81 -12.99
C GLU A 8 -1.39 16.02 -12.88
N TYR A 9 -0.49 16.00 -11.89
CA TYR A 9 0.46 17.10 -11.71
C TYR A 9 1.55 17.07 -12.76
N THR A 10 2.04 15.87 -13.10
CA THR A 10 3.07 15.71 -14.13
C THR A 10 2.54 16.19 -15.48
N GLU A 11 1.34 15.76 -15.87
CA GLU A 11 0.69 16.17 -17.11
C GLU A 11 0.52 17.70 -17.19
N LYS A 12 0.13 18.32 -16.07
CA LYS A 12 -0.07 19.77 -16.00
C LYS A 12 1.21 20.58 -16.19
N TYR A 13 2.36 20.08 -15.73
CA TYR A 13 3.55 20.89 -15.63
C TYR A 13 4.71 20.48 -16.53
N ILE A 14 4.78 19.26 -17.04
CA ILE A 14 5.94 18.73 -17.77
C ILE A 14 6.30 19.54 -19.01
N ASP A 15 5.32 19.95 -19.81
CA ASP A 15 5.55 20.72 -21.02
C ASP A 15 5.99 22.16 -20.70
N ASN A 16 5.53 22.74 -19.60
CA ASN A 16 6.01 24.03 -19.10
C ASN A 16 7.48 23.94 -18.65
N VAL A 17 7.85 22.88 -17.95
CA VAL A 17 9.25 22.66 -17.54
C VAL A 17 10.14 22.54 -18.79
N ARG A 18 9.74 21.73 -19.78
CA ARG A 18 10.50 21.59 -21.03
C ARG A 18 10.63 22.92 -21.79
N LYS A 19 9.59 23.75 -21.79
CA LYS A 19 9.60 25.05 -22.47
C LYS A 19 10.45 26.09 -21.79
N PHE A 20 10.35 26.25 -20.45
CA PHE A 20 10.96 27.34 -19.70
C PHE A 20 12.28 26.98 -19.02
N ALA A 21 12.56 25.70 -18.84
CA ALA A 21 13.79 25.16 -18.27
C ALA A 21 14.28 23.94 -19.05
N PRO A 22 14.61 24.05 -20.36
CA PRO A 22 14.89 22.91 -21.24
C PRO A 22 16.10 22.06 -20.80
N GLN A 23 17.00 22.64 -20.00
CA GLN A 23 18.18 21.93 -19.46
C GLN A 23 17.87 21.21 -18.14
N ALA A 24 16.67 21.40 -17.56
CA ALA A 24 16.34 20.74 -16.31
C ALA A 24 16.03 19.25 -16.56
N LYS A 25 16.70 18.39 -15.81
CA LYS A 25 16.33 16.97 -15.74
C LYS A 25 15.01 16.83 -15.02
N ILE A 26 14.09 16.05 -15.59
CA ILE A 26 12.75 15.80 -15.05
C ILE A 26 12.68 14.38 -14.51
N ILE A 27 12.36 14.25 -13.23
CA ILE A 27 11.98 13.01 -12.57
C ILE A 27 10.46 12.96 -12.49
N TYR A 28 9.86 11.92 -13.05
CA TYR A 28 8.44 11.60 -12.89
C TYR A 28 8.28 10.48 -11.88
N ASP A 29 7.71 10.78 -10.72
CA ASP A 29 7.32 9.78 -9.72
C ASP A 29 5.86 9.39 -9.92
N THR A 30 5.62 8.16 -10.29
CA THR A 30 4.28 7.63 -10.51
C THR A 30 3.47 7.54 -9.22
N VAL A 31 4.13 7.34 -8.06
CA VAL A 31 3.54 7.02 -6.75
C VAL A 31 2.79 5.69 -6.74
N ASP A 32 1.97 5.45 -7.74
CA ASP A 32 1.35 4.19 -8.16
C ASP A 32 1.00 4.29 -9.65
N LEU A 33 0.92 3.16 -10.34
CA LEU A 33 0.44 3.12 -11.72
C LEU A 33 -1.09 3.21 -11.70
N HIS A 34 -1.63 4.37 -12.05
CA HIS A 34 -3.08 4.62 -12.02
C HIS A 34 -3.82 3.67 -12.96
N TYR A 35 -3.31 3.46 -14.19
CA TYR A 35 -3.94 2.55 -15.15
C TYR A 35 -4.00 1.11 -14.63
N LEU A 36 -2.97 0.65 -13.93
CA LEU A 36 -2.94 -0.71 -13.37
C LEU A 36 -4.00 -0.89 -12.28
N ARG A 37 -4.18 0.11 -11.42
CA ARG A 37 -5.25 0.13 -10.42
C ARG A 37 -6.64 0.13 -11.08
N GLU A 38 -6.84 0.97 -12.08
CA GLU A 38 -8.10 1.08 -12.83
C GLU A 38 -8.42 -0.19 -13.62
N GLN A 39 -7.43 -0.85 -14.25
CA GLN A 39 -7.61 -2.15 -14.91
C GLN A 39 -8.07 -3.23 -13.94
N ARG A 40 -7.49 -3.26 -12.74
CA ARG A 40 -7.86 -4.22 -11.70
C ARG A 40 -9.27 -3.96 -11.16
N GLU A 41 -9.64 -2.69 -11.01
CA GLU A 41 -10.99 -2.28 -10.64
C GLU A 41 -12.00 -2.70 -11.71
N ALA A 42 -11.71 -2.43 -12.98
CA ALA A 42 -12.54 -2.82 -14.12
C ALA A 42 -12.79 -4.33 -14.16
N LYS A 43 -11.73 -5.11 -13.94
CA LYS A 43 -11.82 -6.58 -13.88
C LYS A 43 -12.66 -7.05 -12.70
N LEU A 44 -12.48 -6.48 -11.51
CA LEU A 44 -13.24 -6.84 -10.31
C LEU A 44 -14.74 -6.54 -10.47
N LYS A 45 -15.06 -5.38 -11.05
CA LYS A 45 -16.44 -4.91 -11.27
C LYS A 45 -17.06 -5.40 -12.59
N ASN A 46 -16.29 -6.12 -13.41
CA ASN A 46 -16.68 -6.55 -14.77
C ASN A 46 -17.25 -5.39 -15.61
N SER A 47 -16.59 -4.23 -15.60
CA SER A 47 -17.05 -2.99 -16.24
C SER A 47 -16.21 -2.64 -17.45
N LEU A 48 -16.85 -2.59 -18.62
CA LEU A 48 -16.21 -2.16 -19.90
C LEU A 48 -15.83 -0.67 -19.85
N GLU A 49 -16.66 0.17 -19.28
CA GLU A 49 -16.41 1.61 -19.14
C GLU A 49 -15.12 1.87 -18.32
N LEU A 50 -14.95 1.17 -17.19
CA LEU A 50 -13.72 1.28 -16.41
C LEU A 50 -12.51 0.72 -17.16
N ALA A 51 -12.67 -0.29 -18.00
CA ALA A 51 -11.59 -0.83 -18.82
C ALA A 51 -11.14 0.16 -19.91
N GLU A 52 -12.07 0.84 -20.56
CA GLU A 52 -11.77 1.90 -21.52
C GLU A 52 -11.05 3.08 -20.86
N LYS A 53 -11.52 3.52 -19.69
CA LYS A 53 -10.86 4.55 -18.89
C LYS A 53 -9.44 4.16 -18.53
N ALA A 54 -9.22 2.93 -18.07
CA ALA A 54 -7.89 2.43 -17.74
C ALA A 54 -6.94 2.42 -18.96
N THR A 55 -7.46 2.14 -20.16
CA THR A 55 -6.68 2.20 -21.39
C THR A 55 -6.24 3.64 -21.71
N GLN A 56 -7.14 4.61 -21.62
CA GLN A 56 -6.82 6.02 -21.81
C GLN A 56 -5.80 6.51 -20.74
N THR A 57 -5.95 6.10 -19.48
CA THR A 57 -5.00 6.43 -18.43
C THR A 57 -3.63 5.83 -18.71
N LYS A 58 -3.55 4.59 -19.24
CA LYS A 58 -2.29 3.96 -19.65
C LYS A 58 -1.56 4.76 -20.71
N GLU A 59 -2.25 5.19 -21.76
CA GLU A 59 -1.67 6.01 -22.84
C GLU A 59 -1.08 7.31 -22.28
N ARG A 60 -1.78 7.99 -21.38
CA ARG A 60 -1.34 9.23 -20.75
C ARG A 60 -0.10 9.00 -19.87
N GLU A 61 -0.09 7.98 -19.03
CA GLU A 61 1.06 7.66 -18.17
C GLU A 61 2.31 7.31 -19.00
N LEU A 62 2.17 6.47 -20.03
CA LEU A 62 3.29 6.10 -20.92
C LEU A 62 3.82 7.32 -21.70
N ALA A 63 2.97 8.22 -22.15
CA ALA A 63 3.39 9.45 -22.81
C ALA A 63 4.21 10.35 -21.89
N LEU A 64 3.86 10.44 -20.60
CA LEU A 64 4.64 11.20 -19.60
C LEU A 64 5.98 10.53 -19.30
N MET A 65 6.03 9.21 -19.20
CA MET A 65 7.27 8.45 -19.01
C MET A 65 8.26 8.69 -20.16
N THR A 66 7.76 8.80 -21.39
CA THR A 66 8.60 9.13 -22.55
C THR A 66 9.16 10.55 -22.50
N LYS A 67 8.44 11.51 -21.89
CA LYS A 67 8.89 12.90 -21.76
C LYS A 67 9.82 13.14 -20.57
N ALA A 68 9.83 12.25 -19.57
CA ALA A 68 10.67 12.36 -18.39
C ALA A 68 12.09 11.84 -18.67
N ASP A 69 13.11 12.40 -17.99
CA ASP A 69 14.49 11.88 -18.03
C ASP A 69 14.64 10.63 -17.14
N CYS A 70 13.82 10.53 -16.07
CA CYS A 70 13.75 9.36 -15.23
C CYS A 70 12.30 9.19 -14.73
N THR A 71 11.81 7.96 -14.76
CA THR A 71 10.52 7.59 -14.17
C THR A 71 10.75 6.72 -12.95
N LEU A 72 10.21 7.13 -11.80
CA LEU A 72 10.25 6.34 -10.59
C LEU A 72 8.97 5.53 -10.43
N VAL A 73 9.15 4.24 -10.20
CA VAL A 73 8.10 3.31 -9.81
C VAL A 73 8.40 2.78 -8.40
N VAL A 74 7.35 2.38 -7.69
CA VAL A 74 7.46 2.04 -6.27
C VAL A 74 7.70 0.54 -6.03
N SER A 75 7.72 -0.28 -7.09
CA SER A 75 8.00 -1.71 -6.96
C SER A 75 8.81 -2.27 -8.13
N MET A 76 9.64 -3.27 -7.84
CA MET A 76 10.38 -4.01 -8.88
C MET A 76 9.45 -4.71 -9.86
N MET A 77 8.27 -5.12 -9.41
CA MET A 77 7.27 -5.75 -10.27
C MET A 77 6.75 -4.75 -11.30
N GLU A 78 6.44 -3.52 -10.89
CA GLU A 78 6.01 -2.47 -11.83
C GLU A 78 7.12 -2.12 -12.83
N LYS A 79 8.38 -2.01 -12.37
CA LYS A 79 9.55 -1.80 -13.25
C LYS A 79 9.62 -2.89 -14.31
N GLN A 80 9.67 -4.15 -13.91
CA GLN A 80 9.77 -5.30 -14.82
C GLN A 80 8.59 -5.41 -15.80
N MET A 81 7.37 -5.10 -15.32
CA MET A 81 6.18 -5.10 -16.16
C MET A 81 6.26 -4.01 -17.24
N LEU A 82 6.62 -2.78 -16.86
CA LEU A 82 6.75 -1.65 -17.79
C LEU A 82 7.85 -1.89 -18.82
N GLU A 83 9.02 -2.35 -18.39
CA GLU A 83 10.16 -2.65 -19.28
C GLU A 83 9.81 -3.77 -20.28
N LYS A 84 9.09 -4.79 -19.85
CA LYS A 84 8.64 -5.90 -20.71
C LYS A 84 7.59 -5.44 -21.73
N GLU A 85 6.62 -4.64 -21.31
CA GLU A 85 5.54 -4.17 -22.18
C GLU A 85 5.98 -3.01 -23.08
N ASN A 86 6.97 -2.23 -22.66
CA ASN A 86 7.43 -1.02 -23.34
C ASN A 86 8.98 -0.99 -23.41
N PRO A 87 9.62 -1.83 -24.24
CA PRO A 87 11.10 -1.97 -24.27
C PRO A 87 11.85 -0.68 -24.68
N HIS A 88 11.14 0.30 -25.22
CA HIS A 88 11.69 1.62 -25.58
C HIS A 88 11.84 2.56 -24.36
N LEU A 89 11.19 2.27 -23.23
CA LEU A 89 11.33 3.03 -22.01
C LEU A 89 12.53 2.50 -21.21
N GLN A 90 13.68 3.17 -21.33
CA GLN A 90 14.94 2.77 -20.66
C GLN A 90 15.24 3.57 -19.41
N ASN A 91 14.35 4.45 -19.00
CA ASN A 91 14.54 5.42 -17.93
C ASN A 91 13.68 5.11 -16.68
N ILE A 92 13.30 3.85 -16.47
CA ILE A 92 12.46 3.43 -15.34
C ILE A 92 13.36 2.96 -14.20
N GLU A 93 13.19 3.58 -13.03
CA GLU A 93 13.93 3.23 -11.83
C GLU A 93 12.99 2.90 -10.66
N PHE A 94 13.41 1.93 -9.86
CA PHE A 94 12.70 1.52 -8.65
C PHE A 94 13.17 2.34 -7.46
N PHE A 95 12.24 2.99 -6.78
CA PHE A 95 12.54 3.79 -5.60
C PHE A 95 11.53 3.58 -4.48
N ASN A 96 12.03 3.24 -3.28
CA ASN A 96 11.23 3.14 -2.05
C ASN A 96 11.15 4.49 -1.34
N MET A 97 9.97 4.88 -0.86
CA MET A 97 9.86 5.99 0.08
C MET A 97 10.30 5.58 1.48
N PRO A 98 11.12 6.38 2.17
CA PRO A 98 11.56 6.08 3.52
C PRO A 98 10.40 6.09 4.52
N ARG A 99 10.59 5.37 5.62
CA ARG A 99 9.63 5.29 6.74
C ARG A 99 10.36 5.48 8.07
N ASP A 100 9.71 6.20 8.98
CA ASP A 100 10.11 6.21 10.37
C ASP A 100 9.80 4.85 11.00
N ILE A 101 10.70 4.39 11.88
CA ILE A 101 10.55 3.12 12.56
C ILE A 101 10.31 3.42 14.03
N TYR A 102 9.10 3.14 14.48
CA TYR A 102 8.67 3.45 15.84
C TYR A 102 9.00 2.32 16.83
N GLY A 103 9.01 1.07 16.34
CA GLY A 103 9.15 -0.09 17.22
C GLY A 103 7.94 -0.27 18.13
N THR A 104 8.04 -1.17 19.07
CA THR A 104 7.00 -1.37 20.09
C THR A 104 7.62 -1.92 21.39
N ASN A 105 7.05 -1.50 22.51
CA ASN A 105 7.31 -2.07 23.83
C ASN A 105 6.13 -2.95 24.35
N LYS A 106 5.07 -3.12 23.54
CA LYS A 106 3.90 -3.93 23.86
C LYS A 106 3.95 -5.26 23.13
N GLY A 107 3.88 -6.35 23.91
CA GLY A 107 3.86 -7.70 23.41
C GLY A 107 2.46 -8.23 23.07
N PHE A 108 2.39 -9.51 22.79
CA PHE A 108 1.16 -10.22 22.41
C PHE A 108 0.02 -10.07 23.42
N GLU A 109 0.33 -10.18 24.73
CA GLU A 109 -0.69 -10.15 25.79
C GLU A 109 -1.25 -8.74 26.04
N ASP A 110 -0.47 -7.70 25.71
CA ASP A 110 -0.86 -6.30 25.89
C ASP A 110 -1.79 -5.76 24.80
N ARG A 111 -2.06 -6.59 23.79
CA ARG A 111 -2.75 -6.18 22.56
C ARG A 111 -4.04 -6.95 22.35
N LYS A 112 -5.06 -6.25 21.84
CA LYS A 112 -6.37 -6.82 21.51
C LYS A 112 -6.89 -6.16 20.22
N ASN A 113 -7.86 -6.79 19.56
CA ASN A 113 -8.58 -6.23 18.42
C ASN A 113 -7.79 -6.19 17.09
N ILE A 114 -8.51 -5.80 16.05
CA ILE A 114 -8.02 -5.71 14.66
C ILE A 114 -8.07 -4.26 14.21
N LEU A 115 -7.09 -3.85 13.42
CA LEU A 115 -6.94 -2.51 12.88
C LEU A 115 -6.96 -2.52 11.35
N PHE A 116 -7.71 -1.58 10.76
CA PHE A 116 -7.54 -1.14 9.37
C PHE A 116 -7.29 0.36 9.37
N ILE A 117 -6.37 0.82 8.51
CA ILE A 117 -6.13 2.25 8.29
C ILE A 117 -6.12 2.57 6.79
N GLY A 118 -6.81 3.66 6.39
CA GLY A 118 -6.79 4.14 5.01
C GLY A 118 -7.80 5.23 4.73
N GLY A 119 -7.39 6.29 4.05
CA GLY A 119 -8.31 7.36 3.62
C GLY A 119 -9.31 6.86 2.58
N PHE A 120 -10.56 7.25 2.71
CA PHE A 120 -11.66 6.76 1.88
C PHE A 120 -11.84 7.53 0.57
N GLN A 121 -11.06 8.57 0.32
CA GLN A 121 -10.92 9.15 -1.03
C GLN A 121 -10.23 8.19 -2.01
N HIS A 122 -9.63 7.11 -1.50
CA HIS A 122 -9.05 6.03 -2.30
C HIS A 122 -10.02 4.85 -2.37
N PRO A 123 -10.69 4.62 -3.50
CA PRO A 123 -11.76 3.61 -3.63
C PRO A 123 -11.38 2.18 -3.20
N PRO A 124 -10.13 1.70 -3.41
CA PRO A 124 -9.73 0.40 -2.88
C PRO A 124 -9.87 0.23 -1.37
N ASN A 125 -9.84 1.33 -0.59
CA ASN A 125 -10.04 1.26 0.86
C ASN A 125 -11.52 1.06 1.24
N VAL A 126 -12.42 1.65 0.47
CA VAL A 126 -13.87 1.45 0.63
C VAL A 126 -14.21 -0.03 0.39
N ASP A 127 -13.81 -0.54 -0.76
CA ASP A 127 -13.99 -1.94 -1.15
C ASP A 127 -13.39 -2.93 -0.11
N ALA A 128 -12.19 -2.63 0.38
CA ALA A 128 -11.51 -3.48 1.35
C ALA A 128 -12.25 -3.57 2.69
N VAL A 129 -12.80 -2.46 3.19
CA VAL A 129 -13.55 -2.45 4.45
C VAL A 129 -14.89 -3.13 4.28
N LEU A 130 -15.61 -2.89 3.18
CA LEU A 130 -16.86 -3.61 2.85
C LEU A 130 -16.63 -5.12 2.81
N TYR A 131 -15.65 -5.56 2.03
CA TYR A 131 -15.28 -6.97 1.92
C TYR A 131 -14.89 -7.59 3.26
N PHE A 132 -14.09 -6.86 4.06
CA PHE A 132 -13.69 -7.38 5.36
C PHE A 132 -14.88 -7.56 6.31
N VAL A 133 -15.75 -6.56 6.42
CA VAL A 133 -16.87 -6.59 7.37
C VAL A 133 -17.95 -7.59 6.93
N GLN A 134 -18.21 -7.70 5.62
CA GLN A 134 -19.28 -8.55 5.10
C GLN A 134 -18.87 -10.03 4.99
N ASP A 135 -17.65 -10.31 4.51
CA ASP A 135 -17.25 -11.66 4.12
C ASP A 135 -16.19 -12.29 5.05
N ILE A 136 -15.35 -11.50 5.74
CA ILE A 136 -14.21 -12.00 6.52
C ILE A 136 -14.48 -11.94 8.02
N PHE A 137 -14.94 -10.81 8.53
CA PHE A 137 -15.07 -10.56 9.97
C PHE A 137 -16.04 -11.52 10.67
N PRO A 138 -17.20 -11.91 10.07
CA PRO A 138 -18.07 -12.94 10.65
C PRO A 138 -17.33 -14.26 10.88
N LEU A 139 -16.51 -14.71 9.93
CA LEU A 139 -15.73 -15.95 10.03
C LEU A 139 -14.63 -15.86 11.11
N ILE A 140 -14.11 -14.66 11.38
CA ILE A 140 -13.17 -14.44 12.48
C ILE A 140 -13.90 -14.55 13.82
N LYS A 141 -15.10 -13.96 13.94
CA LYS A 141 -15.90 -13.98 15.18
C LYS A 141 -16.35 -15.40 15.58
N GLU A 142 -16.48 -16.33 14.64
CA GLU A 142 -16.72 -17.76 14.93
C GLU A 142 -15.54 -18.41 15.69
N LYS A 143 -14.31 -17.86 15.55
CA LYS A 143 -13.07 -18.44 16.08
C LYS A 143 -12.48 -17.66 17.25
N VAL A 144 -12.79 -16.36 17.31
CA VAL A 144 -12.23 -15.43 18.30
C VAL A 144 -13.36 -14.62 18.92
N ASN A 145 -13.61 -14.85 20.22
CA ASN A 145 -14.63 -14.15 20.96
C ASN A 145 -14.16 -12.72 21.36
N ASP A 146 -15.10 -11.81 21.54
CA ASP A 146 -14.88 -10.46 22.09
C ASP A 146 -13.76 -9.70 21.37
N ILE A 147 -13.83 -9.67 20.04
CA ILE A 147 -12.90 -8.99 19.15
C ILE A 147 -13.60 -7.83 18.45
N LYS A 148 -12.93 -6.67 18.41
CA LYS A 148 -13.40 -5.48 17.71
C LYS A 148 -12.54 -5.18 16.49
N PHE A 149 -13.14 -4.57 15.50
CA PHE A 149 -12.49 -4.08 14.31
C PHE A 149 -12.50 -2.56 14.28
N PHE A 150 -11.33 -1.95 14.41
CA PHE A 150 -11.15 -0.50 14.31
C PHE A 150 -10.82 -0.10 12.88
N VAL A 151 -11.57 0.86 12.35
CA VAL A 151 -11.40 1.38 10.99
C VAL A 151 -11.06 2.86 11.08
N ILE A 152 -9.79 3.19 10.80
CA ILE A 152 -9.28 4.56 10.84
C ILE A 152 -9.17 5.10 9.41
N GLY A 153 -9.84 6.23 9.15
CA GLY A 153 -9.72 6.89 7.85
C GLY A 153 -10.58 8.14 7.73
N SER A 154 -10.06 9.15 7.03
CA SER A 154 -10.81 10.37 6.71
C SER A 154 -11.77 10.14 5.54
N ASN A 155 -12.81 10.99 5.47
CA ASN A 155 -13.78 11.02 4.37
C ASN A 155 -14.50 9.68 4.14
N ALA A 156 -14.92 9.02 5.22
CA ALA A 156 -15.72 7.80 5.14
C ALA A 156 -17.07 8.09 4.46
N PRO A 157 -17.41 7.40 3.35
CA PRO A 157 -18.72 7.53 2.72
C PRO A 157 -19.80 6.84 3.56
N GLU A 158 -21.06 7.13 3.26
CA GLU A 158 -22.21 6.62 4.00
C GLU A 158 -22.21 5.08 4.11
N GLU A 159 -21.86 4.40 3.04
CA GLU A 159 -21.76 2.93 3.02
C GLU A 159 -20.73 2.35 4.01
N ILE A 160 -19.71 3.13 4.40
CA ILE A 160 -18.77 2.75 5.45
C ILE A 160 -19.31 3.13 6.82
N LEU A 161 -19.93 4.32 6.97
CA LEU A 161 -20.47 4.78 8.23
C LEU A 161 -21.58 3.85 8.75
N THR A 162 -22.40 3.32 7.86
CA THR A 162 -23.49 2.36 8.18
C THR A 162 -23.01 1.02 8.69
N LEU A 163 -21.72 0.68 8.53
CA LEU A 163 -21.14 -0.56 9.08
C LEU A 163 -20.88 -0.47 10.61
N SER A 164 -20.98 0.73 11.20
CA SER A 164 -20.69 0.94 12.61
C SER A 164 -21.60 0.09 13.50
N SER A 165 -21.00 -0.61 14.48
CA SER A 165 -21.68 -1.47 15.43
C SER A 165 -20.85 -1.59 16.71
N ASP A 166 -21.30 -2.38 17.68
CA ASP A 166 -20.54 -2.65 18.92
C ASP A 166 -19.18 -3.29 18.66
N ASP A 167 -19.05 -4.03 17.53
CA ASP A 167 -17.85 -4.75 17.15
C ASP A 167 -17.07 -4.09 16.00
N VAL A 168 -17.67 -3.15 15.26
CA VAL A 168 -17.04 -2.40 14.15
C VAL A 168 -17.03 -0.92 14.47
N ILE A 169 -15.86 -0.38 14.74
CA ILE A 169 -15.69 1.00 15.20
C ILE A 169 -15.08 1.85 14.09
N ILE A 170 -15.90 2.70 13.47
CA ILE A 170 -15.47 3.66 12.45
C ILE A 170 -15.05 4.96 13.16
N THR A 171 -13.73 5.20 13.25
CA THR A 171 -13.20 6.33 14.03
C THR A 171 -13.21 7.66 13.27
N GLY A 172 -13.29 7.63 11.95
CA GLY A 172 -12.98 8.80 11.13
C GLY A 172 -11.49 9.14 11.15
N HIS A 173 -11.16 10.42 10.98
CA HIS A 173 -9.79 10.90 11.07
C HIS A 173 -9.30 10.89 12.53
N VAL A 174 -8.14 10.28 12.73
CA VAL A 174 -7.46 10.26 14.04
C VAL A 174 -6.15 11.03 13.92
N ARG A 175 -5.91 11.97 14.83
CA ARG A 175 -4.72 12.83 14.82
C ARG A 175 -3.46 12.06 15.19
N ASP A 176 -3.55 11.19 16.19
CA ASP A 176 -2.46 10.30 16.62
C ASP A 176 -2.90 8.84 16.53
N ILE A 177 -2.32 8.14 15.58
CA ILE A 177 -2.62 6.73 15.30
C ILE A 177 -1.82 5.76 16.18
N SER A 178 -0.81 6.25 16.91
CA SER A 178 0.14 5.42 17.65
C SER A 178 -0.53 4.54 18.71
N GLU A 179 -1.57 5.06 19.37
CA GLU A 179 -2.33 4.31 20.36
C GLU A 179 -2.97 3.05 19.76
N TYR A 180 -3.57 3.17 18.58
CA TYR A 180 -4.21 2.04 17.88
C TYR A 180 -3.18 1.02 17.42
N PHE A 181 -2.04 1.48 16.87
CA PHE A 181 -0.96 0.59 16.43
C PHE A 181 -0.29 -0.12 17.60
N ASN A 182 -0.31 0.45 18.79
CA ASN A 182 0.23 -0.15 20.01
C ASN A 182 -0.79 -1.02 20.77
N SER A 183 -2.09 -0.78 20.64
CA SER A 183 -3.13 -1.54 21.36
C SER A 183 -3.79 -2.64 20.53
N CYS A 184 -3.88 -2.48 19.21
CA CYS A 184 -4.40 -3.55 18.36
C CYS A 184 -3.39 -4.69 18.21
N LYS A 185 -3.92 -5.92 18.10
CA LYS A 185 -3.11 -7.15 17.98
C LYS A 185 -2.72 -7.44 16.54
N ILE A 186 -3.56 -7.12 15.57
CA ILE A 186 -3.36 -7.39 14.15
C ILE A 186 -3.82 -6.20 13.32
N SER A 187 -3.06 -5.88 12.28
CA SER A 187 -3.50 -5.01 11.21
C SER A 187 -3.94 -5.84 10.00
N VAL A 188 -4.95 -5.37 9.25
CA VAL A 188 -5.45 -6.07 8.07
C VAL A 188 -5.39 -5.19 6.82
N ALA A 189 -5.04 -5.80 5.69
CA ALA A 189 -5.02 -5.19 4.38
C ALA A 189 -5.77 -6.07 3.35
N PRO A 190 -7.12 -6.13 3.42
CA PRO A 190 -7.94 -7.05 2.62
C PRO A 190 -8.28 -6.45 1.24
N LEU A 191 -7.32 -5.83 0.56
CA LEU A 191 -7.54 -5.16 -0.72
C LEU A 191 -7.76 -6.20 -1.84
N ARG A 192 -8.83 -6.03 -2.63
CA ARG A 192 -9.14 -6.86 -3.80
C ARG A 192 -8.59 -6.27 -5.09
N TYR A 193 -8.25 -4.98 -5.11
CA TYR A 193 -7.57 -4.30 -6.20
C TYR A 193 -6.72 -3.13 -5.68
N GLY A 194 -5.85 -2.62 -6.53
CA GLY A 194 -4.93 -1.52 -6.23
C GLY A 194 -3.64 -1.66 -7.01
N ALA A 195 -2.79 -0.64 -6.95
CA ALA A 195 -1.42 -0.63 -7.46
C ALA A 195 -0.50 0.01 -6.43
N GLY A 196 0.80 0.03 -6.69
CA GLY A 196 1.80 0.64 -5.82
C GLY A 196 1.99 -0.06 -4.47
N ILE A 197 2.81 0.55 -3.64
CA ILE A 197 3.13 0.09 -2.28
C ILE A 197 2.02 0.49 -1.30
N LYS A 198 1.59 -0.45 -0.48
CA LYS A 198 0.52 -0.23 0.51
C LYS A 198 1.09 0.36 1.80
N GLY A 199 1.09 1.69 1.89
CA GLY A 199 1.60 2.44 3.04
C GLY A 199 1.11 1.94 4.39
N LYS A 200 -0.14 1.45 4.48
CA LYS A 200 -0.73 0.87 5.69
C LYS A 200 0.04 -0.36 6.21
N ILE A 201 0.58 -1.20 5.32
CA ILE A 201 1.40 -2.35 5.69
C ILE A 201 2.74 -1.87 6.27
N LEU A 202 3.40 -0.92 5.57
CA LEU A 202 4.66 -0.35 6.05
C LEU A 202 4.49 0.37 7.39
N THR A 203 3.38 1.11 7.58
CA THR A 203 3.08 1.73 8.87
C THR A 203 2.87 0.67 9.95
N SER A 204 2.14 -0.42 9.67
CA SER A 204 1.99 -1.51 10.64
C SER A 204 3.34 -2.14 11.00
N PHE A 205 4.18 -2.42 10.00
CA PHE A 205 5.52 -2.96 10.20
C PHE A 205 6.39 -2.02 11.05
N SER A 206 6.29 -0.70 10.86
CA SER A 206 7.08 0.27 11.65
C SER A 206 6.74 0.29 13.13
N TYR A 207 5.53 -0.17 13.51
CA TYR A 207 5.11 -0.39 14.89
C TYR A 207 5.25 -1.85 15.37
N GLY A 208 5.87 -2.72 14.58
CA GLY A 208 5.92 -4.15 14.89
C GLY A 208 4.53 -4.79 15.00
N LEU A 209 3.53 -4.24 14.33
CA LEU A 209 2.18 -4.77 14.33
C LEU A 209 2.03 -5.76 13.17
N PRO A 210 1.85 -7.08 13.46
CA PRO A 210 1.68 -8.09 12.43
C PRO A 210 0.50 -7.82 11.51
N VAL A 211 0.69 -8.15 10.23
CA VAL A 211 -0.29 -7.88 9.18
C VAL A 211 -0.80 -9.19 8.57
N VAL A 212 -2.12 -9.24 8.34
CA VAL A 212 -2.72 -10.18 7.39
C VAL A 212 -3.15 -9.39 6.16
N ALA A 213 -2.71 -9.83 4.99
CA ALA A 213 -2.92 -9.14 3.72
C ALA A 213 -3.47 -10.06 2.63
N THR A 214 -4.08 -9.50 1.60
CA THR A 214 -4.31 -10.23 0.34
C THR A 214 -3.04 -10.24 -0.51
N THR A 215 -2.97 -11.09 -1.51
CA THR A 215 -1.88 -11.10 -2.50
C THR A 215 -1.72 -9.74 -3.16
N ILE A 216 -2.82 -9.08 -3.52
CA ILE A 216 -2.82 -7.73 -4.11
C ILE A 216 -2.26 -6.67 -3.14
N ALA A 217 -2.57 -6.80 -1.85
CA ALA A 217 -2.05 -5.87 -0.86
C ALA A 217 -0.54 -6.05 -0.61
N ALA A 218 -0.03 -7.27 -0.66
CA ALA A 218 1.38 -7.61 -0.45
C ALA A 218 2.26 -7.43 -1.70
N GLU A 219 1.63 -7.27 -2.87
CA GLU A 219 2.32 -7.26 -4.16
C GLU A 219 3.35 -6.13 -4.28
N GLY A 220 4.51 -6.45 -4.82
CA GLY A 220 5.59 -5.50 -5.12
C GLY A 220 6.37 -5.00 -3.90
N MET A 221 5.99 -5.40 -2.68
CA MET A 221 6.60 -4.93 -1.43
C MET A 221 7.85 -5.73 -1.01
N GLY A 222 8.13 -6.85 -1.68
CA GLY A 222 9.23 -7.73 -1.30
C GLY A 222 9.05 -8.36 0.08
N ILE A 223 7.79 -8.53 0.52
CA ILE A 223 7.40 -9.21 1.76
C ILE A 223 6.97 -10.65 1.47
N GLN A 224 7.09 -11.54 2.46
CA GLN A 224 6.94 -12.97 2.28
C GLN A 224 5.93 -13.59 3.24
N ASP A 225 4.98 -14.38 2.69
CA ASP A 225 4.00 -15.13 3.51
C ASP A 225 4.69 -16.07 4.50
N GLY A 226 4.22 -16.05 5.75
CA GLY A 226 4.74 -16.86 6.84
C GLY A 226 6.10 -16.41 7.40
N TYR A 227 6.67 -15.32 6.84
CA TYR A 227 7.89 -14.72 7.34
C TYR A 227 7.61 -13.38 8.05
N ASP A 228 7.19 -12.34 7.32
CA ASP A 228 6.94 -10.98 7.83
C ASP A 228 5.47 -10.52 7.66
N VAL A 229 4.68 -11.29 6.93
CA VAL A 229 3.24 -11.09 6.70
C VAL A 229 2.54 -12.44 6.63
N LEU A 230 1.23 -12.48 6.88
CA LEU A 230 0.40 -13.63 6.49
C LEU A 230 -0.49 -13.25 5.32
N ILE A 231 -0.58 -14.13 4.29
CA ILE A 231 -1.37 -13.87 3.09
C ILE A 231 -2.58 -14.80 3.04
N GLY A 232 -3.76 -14.18 2.92
CA GLY A 232 -5.03 -14.88 2.69
C GLY A 232 -5.55 -14.63 1.27
N HIS A 233 -5.90 -15.71 0.55
CA HIS A 233 -6.34 -15.65 -0.85
C HIS A 233 -7.87 -15.61 -1.00
N THR A 234 -8.61 -16.14 -0.04
CA THR A 234 -10.08 -16.12 0.04
C THR A 234 -10.51 -15.57 1.39
N SER A 235 -11.80 -15.24 1.58
CA SER A 235 -12.34 -14.81 2.87
C SER A 235 -12.07 -15.82 3.99
N GLU A 236 -12.22 -17.11 3.71
CA GLU A 236 -12.00 -18.19 4.67
C GLU A 236 -10.51 -18.30 5.05
N SER A 237 -9.62 -18.31 4.04
CA SER A 237 -8.18 -18.39 4.30
C SER A 237 -7.66 -17.13 5.00
N PHE A 238 -8.20 -15.96 4.67
CA PHE A 238 -7.87 -14.70 5.35
C PHE A 238 -8.32 -14.74 6.82
N ALA A 239 -9.57 -15.13 7.08
CA ALA A 239 -10.09 -15.27 8.43
C ALA A 239 -9.29 -16.31 9.25
N GLN A 240 -8.91 -17.43 8.63
CA GLN A 240 -8.06 -18.45 9.28
C GLN A 240 -6.68 -17.88 9.66
N LYS A 241 -6.04 -17.10 8.78
CA LYS A 241 -4.74 -16.44 9.06
C LYS A 241 -4.85 -15.42 10.19
N VAL A 242 -5.94 -14.63 10.22
CA VAL A 242 -6.21 -13.69 11.32
C VAL A 242 -6.40 -14.45 12.64
N ALA A 243 -7.22 -15.51 12.66
CA ALA A 243 -7.46 -16.29 13.87
C ALA A 243 -6.17 -16.96 14.38
N SER A 244 -5.39 -17.56 13.48
CA SER A 244 -4.10 -18.18 13.85
C SER A 244 -3.15 -17.17 14.46
N LEU A 245 -3.00 -16.00 13.85
CA LEU A 245 -2.12 -14.94 14.34
C LEU A 245 -2.61 -14.34 15.66
N TYR A 246 -3.94 -14.28 15.86
CA TYR A 246 -4.55 -13.76 17.06
C TYR A 246 -4.38 -14.67 18.28
N LEU A 247 -4.35 -16.00 18.08
CA LEU A 247 -4.34 -17.02 19.12
C LEU A 247 -2.94 -17.60 19.41
N ASP A 248 -1.98 -17.48 18.48
CA ASP A 248 -0.65 -18.06 18.61
C ASP A 248 0.41 -16.98 18.87
N ASN A 249 0.85 -16.89 20.13
CA ASN A 249 1.88 -15.94 20.55
C ASN A 249 3.22 -16.16 19.83
N LYS A 250 3.62 -17.40 19.57
CA LYS A 250 4.90 -17.67 18.89
C LYS A 250 4.88 -17.19 17.44
N LEU A 251 3.78 -17.47 16.74
CA LEU A 251 3.58 -16.99 15.37
C LEU A 251 3.52 -15.46 15.34
N TRP A 252 2.75 -14.85 16.24
CA TRP A 252 2.63 -13.40 16.34
C TRP A 252 3.99 -12.72 16.56
N SER A 253 4.75 -13.19 17.55
CA SER A 253 6.06 -12.63 17.89
C SER A 253 7.06 -12.77 16.74
N LYS A 254 7.07 -13.93 16.06
CA LYS A 254 7.89 -14.16 14.86
C LYS A 254 7.56 -13.15 13.76
N ILE A 255 6.28 -13.01 13.39
CA ILE A 255 5.86 -12.09 12.31
C ILE A 255 6.14 -10.63 12.70
N SER A 256 5.90 -10.24 13.96
CA SER A 256 6.20 -8.91 14.49
C SER A 256 7.68 -8.56 14.35
N GLN A 257 8.58 -9.44 14.80
CA GLN A 257 10.02 -9.22 14.71
C GLN A 257 10.49 -9.14 13.26
N ASN A 258 10.09 -10.09 12.42
CA ASN A 258 10.51 -10.13 11.03
C ASN A 258 9.98 -8.91 10.23
N SER A 259 8.77 -8.41 10.55
CA SER A 259 8.23 -7.21 9.94
C SER A 259 9.05 -5.96 10.30
N LEU A 260 9.53 -5.85 11.56
CA LEU A 260 10.45 -4.78 11.97
C LEU A 260 11.81 -4.87 11.28
N GLU A 261 12.36 -6.07 11.11
CA GLU A 261 13.60 -6.28 10.36
C GLU A 261 13.44 -5.88 8.88
N THR A 262 12.33 -6.28 8.27
CA THR A 262 12.03 -5.94 6.87
C THR A 262 11.89 -4.43 6.66
N ILE A 263 11.15 -3.73 7.53
CA ILE A 263 10.98 -2.27 7.39
C ILE A 263 12.31 -1.55 7.63
N SER A 264 13.10 -1.98 8.61
CA SER A 264 14.40 -1.38 8.93
C SER A 264 15.41 -1.53 7.81
N SER A 265 15.51 -2.72 7.22
CA SER A 265 16.50 -3.01 6.19
C SER A 265 16.17 -2.42 4.81
N LYS A 266 14.87 -2.26 4.48
CA LYS A 266 14.43 -1.85 3.13
C LYS A 266 13.89 -0.42 3.04
N TYR A 267 13.34 0.12 4.14
CA TYR A 267 12.56 1.36 4.12
C TYR A 267 13.02 2.39 5.17
N SER A 268 14.06 2.11 5.96
CA SER A 268 14.62 3.12 6.85
C SER A 268 15.18 4.31 6.07
N MET A 269 15.25 5.47 6.70
CA MET A 269 15.85 6.68 6.10
C MET A 269 17.26 6.38 5.57
N GLU A 270 18.09 5.67 6.35
CA GLU A 270 19.44 5.30 5.95
C GLU A 270 19.45 4.39 4.70
N ALA A 271 18.61 3.33 4.69
CA ALA A 271 18.55 2.40 3.55
C ALA A 271 18.11 3.07 2.25
N VAL A 272 17.22 4.08 2.35
CA VAL A 272 16.66 4.76 1.18
C VAL A 272 17.56 5.90 0.70
N THR A 273 18.19 6.68 1.61
CA THR A 273 19.04 7.82 1.24
C THR A 273 20.21 7.38 0.34
N ASN A 274 20.89 6.30 0.69
CA ASN A 274 22.03 5.79 -0.10
C ASN A 274 21.60 5.46 -1.56
N LYS A 275 20.44 4.85 -1.74
CA LYS A 275 19.90 4.54 -3.08
C LYS A 275 19.49 5.81 -3.83
N PHE A 276 18.96 6.81 -3.13
CA PHE A 276 18.56 8.06 -3.76
C PHE A 276 19.77 8.86 -4.25
N ASP A 277 20.84 8.93 -3.47
CA ASP A 277 22.08 9.58 -3.87
C ASP A 277 22.71 8.93 -5.10
N GLU A 278 22.68 7.60 -5.18
CA GLU A 278 23.16 6.86 -6.36
C GLU A 278 22.30 7.17 -7.60
N LEU A 279 20.97 7.16 -7.44
CA LEU A 279 20.02 7.52 -8.49
C LEU A 279 20.27 8.94 -9.02
N LEU A 280 20.41 9.94 -8.13
CA LEU A 280 20.66 11.32 -8.52
C LEU A 280 21.99 11.50 -9.29
N ARG A 281 23.04 10.78 -8.89
CA ARG A 281 24.32 10.79 -9.63
C ARG A 281 24.14 10.24 -11.04
N ASN A 282 23.45 9.12 -11.19
CA ASN A 282 23.21 8.49 -12.49
C ASN A 282 22.40 9.40 -13.44
N ILE A 283 21.35 10.05 -12.95
CA ILE A 283 20.55 10.99 -13.75
C ILE A 283 21.35 12.27 -14.12
N SER A 284 22.27 12.71 -13.26
CA SER A 284 23.05 13.93 -13.51
C SER A 284 24.17 13.73 -14.55
N VAL A 285 24.62 12.51 -14.75
CA VAL A 285 25.70 12.15 -15.70
C VAL A 285 25.16 11.77 -17.08
N SER A 286 23.90 11.33 -17.16
CA SER A 286 23.19 11.02 -18.42
C SER A 286 22.56 12.28 -19.02
#